data_01cf0167202e60a136cde57686d09c0f
#
_entry.id   01cf0167202e60a136cde57686d09c0f
#
_cell.length_a   1.000
_cell.length_b   1.000
_cell.length_c   1.000
_cell.angle_alpha   90.00
_cell.angle_beta   90.00
_cell.angle_gamma   90.00
#
_symmetry.space_group_name_H-M   'P 1'
#
loop_
_entity.id
_entity.type
_entity.pdbx_description
1 polymer ?
#
loop_
_entity_poly.entity_id
_entity_poly.type
_entity_poly.pdbx_seq_one_letter_code
_entity_poly.pdbx_strand_id
1 'polypeptide(L)'
;MLSFVQLDKPHIDIELYGMDTNIAPIDKVHIMDEDSFEQFTLEWLFGCKKSKYSSIKRIGGAGDKGRDVVGYYSDGTVDYYQCKHYNTGLAPTNYYLELGKLCYYTYKKEIPIPKEYFIIASNDVGSSLQDLIDKPSDLLTSLIKNWDTYCKTKITKTKEVPLDKSFLDYIKSFDFTIIKTYPIAQVIDEYLDTIYGNIRFGGRRLSLPTTLTPTDTVESEEMPYISALLEAYSDELNIKIDTIKSLEAYSSYFKHLNRQRKDYYSAETIRRFVRDTLTDSQQFDVLKEEIYNGIIDTHEQEYDSGYKRLVEDLKQAAVTNTSKSMLDSKLHCIGNSERKGVCHMLVNDNKLRWVNEE
;
A
#
# COMPACT_ATOMS: atom_id res chain seq x y z
N MET A 1 -7.87 0.17 22.59
CA MET A 1 -7.38 -0.97 21.79
C MET A 1 -7.81 -0.74 20.35
N LEU A 2 -6.94 -0.20 19.51
CA LEU A 2 -7.19 -0.10 18.08
C LEU A 2 -7.10 -1.53 17.53
N SER A 3 -8.24 -2.10 17.13
CA SER A 3 -8.25 -3.38 16.44
C SER A 3 -7.49 -3.19 15.12
N PHE A 4 -6.31 -3.78 15.02
CA PHE A 4 -5.62 -3.92 13.75
C PHE A 4 -6.47 -4.83 12.86
N VAL A 5 -7.31 -4.22 12.04
CA VAL A 5 -7.87 -4.92 10.88
C VAL A 5 -6.69 -5.08 9.93
N GLN A 6 -6.17 -6.29 9.82
CA GLN A 6 -5.21 -6.65 8.81
C GLN A 6 -5.93 -6.52 7.47
N LEU A 7 -5.79 -5.36 6.85
CA LEU A 7 -6.25 -5.13 5.48
C LEU A 7 -5.30 -5.92 4.58
N ASP A 8 -5.83 -6.65 3.62
CA ASP A 8 -5.06 -7.26 2.51
C ASP A 8 -4.50 -6.15 1.59
N LYS A 9 -3.80 -5.19 2.21
CA LYS A 9 -3.18 -4.06 1.53
C LYS A 9 -1.97 -4.57 0.77
N PRO A 10 -1.86 -4.30 -0.53
CA PRO A 10 -0.67 -4.66 -1.27
C PRO A 10 0.54 -3.91 -0.72
N HIS A 11 1.63 -4.65 -0.45
CA HIS A 11 2.90 -4.11 -0.04
C HIS A 11 3.74 -3.74 -1.27
N ILE A 12 4.64 -2.78 -1.09
CA ILE A 12 5.49 -2.25 -2.14
C ILE A 12 6.91 -2.74 -1.93
N ASP A 13 7.50 -3.29 -2.98
CA ASP A 13 8.92 -3.60 -3.02
C ASP A 13 9.70 -2.34 -3.42
N ILE A 14 10.37 -1.74 -2.44
CA ILE A 14 11.15 -0.52 -2.62
C ILE A 14 12.41 -0.75 -3.48
N GLU A 15 12.89 -1.99 -3.61
CA GLU A 15 14.03 -2.30 -4.49
C GLU A 15 13.70 -2.02 -5.96
N LEU A 16 12.43 -2.13 -6.33
CA LEU A 16 11.95 -1.82 -7.67
C LEU A 16 11.82 -0.31 -7.95
N TYR A 17 11.90 0.53 -6.91
CA TYR A 17 11.75 1.97 -7.08
C TYR A 17 12.93 2.58 -7.86
N GLY A 18 12.62 3.39 -8.86
CA GLY A 18 13.63 4.08 -9.68
C GLY A 18 14.39 3.20 -10.68
N MET A 19 14.09 1.90 -10.74
CA MET A 19 14.57 1.05 -11.82
C MET A 19 13.81 1.39 -13.10
N ASP A 20 14.53 1.78 -14.16
CA ASP A 20 14.00 2.01 -15.52
C ASP A 20 12.94 3.13 -15.67
N THR A 21 13.35 4.38 -15.45
CA THR A 21 12.50 5.54 -15.79
C THR A 21 12.32 5.75 -17.30
N ASN A 22 13.10 5.05 -18.14
CA ASN A 22 13.09 5.20 -19.60
C ASN A 22 12.08 4.31 -20.34
N ILE A 23 11.44 3.34 -19.65
CA ILE A 23 10.42 2.48 -20.23
C ILE A 23 9.04 3.11 -19.99
N ALA A 24 8.26 3.26 -21.04
CA ALA A 24 6.90 3.80 -20.92
C ALA A 24 6.04 2.91 -20.01
N PRO A 25 5.13 3.48 -19.19
CA PRO A 25 4.28 2.69 -18.29
C PRO A 25 3.52 1.55 -18.97
N ILE A 26 3.05 1.77 -20.18
CA ILE A 26 2.35 0.74 -20.96
C ILE A 26 3.28 -0.44 -21.30
N ASP A 27 4.53 -0.16 -21.67
CA ASP A 27 5.51 -1.20 -21.98
C ASP A 27 5.87 -2.00 -20.72
N LYS A 28 5.94 -1.32 -19.54
CA LYS A 28 6.10 -2.00 -18.25
C LYS A 28 4.96 -2.95 -17.95
N VAL A 29 3.72 -2.58 -18.29
CA VAL A 29 2.57 -3.47 -18.17
C VAL A 29 2.69 -4.66 -19.12
N HIS A 30 3.13 -4.45 -20.35
CA HIS A 30 3.26 -5.52 -21.35
C HIS A 30 4.33 -6.56 -21.02
N ILE A 31 5.38 -6.19 -20.27
CA ILE A 31 6.45 -7.13 -19.87
C ILE A 31 6.17 -7.84 -18.53
N MET A 32 5.08 -7.52 -17.83
CA MET A 32 4.67 -8.24 -16.62
C MET A 32 4.35 -9.70 -16.95
N ASP A 33 4.53 -10.58 -16.00
CA ASP A 33 3.88 -11.89 -16.01
C ASP A 33 2.43 -11.80 -15.51
N GLU A 34 1.68 -12.89 -15.61
CA GLU A 34 0.28 -12.95 -15.21
C GLU A 34 0.09 -12.59 -13.74
N ASP A 35 0.96 -13.10 -12.85
CA ASP A 35 0.91 -12.83 -11.40
C ASP A 35 1.18 -11.35 -11.09
N SER A 36 2.17 -10.76 -11.75
CA SER A 36 2.50 -9.34 -11.61
C SER A 36 1.39 -8.44 -12.13
N PHE A 37 0.69 -8.85 -13.20
CA PHE A 37 -0.45 -8.10 -13.74
C PHE A 37 -1.67 -8.15 -12.82
N GLU A 38 -1.95 -9.29 -12.19
CA GLU A 38 -2.99 -9.39 -11.16
C GLU A 38 -2.64 -8.53 -9.93
N GLN A 39 -1.37 -8.54 -9.51
CA GLN A 39 -0.89 -7.69 -8.41
C GLN A 39 -1.01 -6.20 -8.74
N PHE A 40 -0.62 -5.80 -9.96
CA PHE A 40 -0.84 -4.43 -10.47
C PHE A 40 -2.31 -4.02 -10.41
N THR A 41 -3.22 -4.91 -10.83
CA THR A 41 -4.66 -4.67 -10.76
C THR A 41 -5.15 -4.51 -9.32
N LEU A 42 -4.67 -5.33 -8.38
CA LEU A 42 -4.97 -5.19 -6.97
C LEU A 42 -4.49 -3.83 -6.41
N GLU A 43 -3.27 -3.45 -6.72
CA GLU A 43 -2.67 -2.16 -6.30
C GLU A 43 -3.46 -0.98 -6.85
N TRP A 44 -3.85 -1.02 -8.13
CA TRP A 44 -4.70 0.00 -8.73
C TRP A 44 -6.05 0.13 -8.01
N LEU A 45 -6.74 -0.99 -7.81
CA LEU A 45 -8.02 -0.99 -7.11
C LEU A 45 -7.88 -0.45 -5.68
N PHE A 46 -6.84 -0.86 -4.99
CA PHE A 46 -6.58 -0.40 -3.63
C PHE A 46 -6.24 1.09 -3.58
N GLY A 47 -5.43 1.58 -4.52
CA GLY A 47 -5.04 2.99 -4.58
C GLY A 47 -6.17 3.92 -5.02
N CYS A 48 -6.99 3.48 -6.00
CA CYS A 48 -7.96 4.36 -6.67
C CYS A 48 -9.42 4.10 -6.31
N LYS A 49 -9.78 2.87 -5.93
CA LYS A 49 -11.17 2.45 -5.73
C LYS A 49 -11.48 1.99 -4.30
N LYS A 50 -10.54 2.13 -3.38
CA LYS A 50 -10.70 1.68 -1.98
C LYS A 50 -11.96 2.24 -1.31
N SER A 51 -12.33 3.48 -1.60
CA SER A 51 -13.53 4.10 -1.02
C SER A 51 -14.84 3.45 -1.46
N LYS A 52 -14.83 2.72 -2.57
CA LYS A 52 -16.00 1.99 -3.10
C LYS A 52 -16.27 0.68 -2.34
N TYR A 53 -15.23 0.06 -1.76
CA TYR A 53 -15.28 -1.27 -1.19
C TYR A 53 -14.94 -1.28 0.30
N SER A 54 -15.58 -2.20 1.04
CA SER A 54 -15.21 -2.52 2.43
C SER A 54 -13.90 -3.32 2.49
N SER A 55 -13.65 -4.18 1.49
CA SER A 55 -12.38 -4.87 1.30
C SER A 55 -12.14 -5.20 -0.17
N ILE A 56 -10.87 -5.37 -0.55
CA ILE A 56 -10.44 -5.79 -1.88
C ILE A 56 -9.46 -6.93 -1.68
N LYS A 57 -9.65 -8.05 -2.41
CA LYS A 57 -8.82 -9.25 -2.26
C LYS A 57 -8.41 -9.80 -3.60
N ARG A 58 -7.14 -10.17 -3.75
CA ARG A 58 -6.67 -11.04 -4.82
C ARG A 58 -7.04 -12.49 -4.44
N ILE A 59 -7.65 -13.21 -5.37
CA ILE A 59 -8.03 -14.61 -5.22
C ILE A 59 -7.23 -15.38 -6.27
N GLY A 60 -5.96 -15.64 -6.00
CA GLY A 60 -5.11 -16.41 -6.93
C GLY A 60 -5.17 -17.92 -6.65
N GLY A 61 -4.89 -18.71 -7.69
CA GLY A 61 -4.67 -20.15 -7.60
C GLY A 61 -5.75 -21.03 -8.25
N ALA A 62 -5.53 -22.35 -8.27
CA ALA A 62 -6.33 -23.34 -9.01
C ALA A 62 -7.81 -23.45 -8.59
N GLY A 63 -8.31 -22.62 -7.70
CA GLY A 63 -9.69 -22.61 -7.19
C GLY A 63 -10.38 -21.25 -7.29
N ASP A 64 -9.86 -20.32 -8.06
CA ASP A 64 -10.37 -18.94 -8.18
C ASP A 64 -11.75 -18.85 -8.82
N LYS A 65 -12.18 -19.89 -9.56
CA LYS A 65 -13.45 -19.98 -10.27
C LYS A 65 -13.66 -18.84 -11.28
N GLY A 66 -12.53 -18.33 -11.86
CA GLY A 66 -12.54 -17.22 -12.80
C GLY A 66 -12.67 -15.86 -12.14
N ARG A 67 -12.04 -15.67 -10.96
CA ARG A 67 -12.01 -14.38 -10.24
C ARG A 67 -10.59 -14.09 -9.79
N ASP A 68 -9.95 -13.10 -10.35
CA ASP A 68 -8.57 -12.75 -9.99
C ASP A 68 -8.53 -11.74 -8.85
N VAL A 69 -9.31 -10.65 -8.95
CA VAL A 69 -9.47 -9.70 -7.85
C VAL A 69 -10.97 -9.46 -7.57
N VAL A 70 -11.32 -9.37 -6.30
CA VAL A 70 -12.70 -9.18 -5.83
C VAL A 70 -12.79 -7.96 -4.95
N GLY A 71 -13.68 -7.04 -5.30
CA GLY A 71 -14.10 -5.93 -4.46
C GLY A 71 -15.38 -6.28 -3.70
N TYR A 72 -15.32 -6.23 -2.37
CA TYR A 72 -16.45 -6.51 -1.49
C TYR A 72 -17.08 -5.20 -1.01
N TYR A 73 -18.37 -5.06 -1.18
CA TYR A 73 -19.16 -3.96 -0.62
C TYR A 73 -19.53 -4.22 0.84
N SER A 74 -19.90 -3.16 1.55
CA SER A 74 -20.38 -3.26 2.94
C SER A 74 -21.69 -4.03 3.09
N ASP A 75 -22.51 -4.11 2.04
CA ASP A 75 -23.75 -4.86 1.97
C ASP A 75 -23.57 -6.36 1.64
N GLY A 76 -22.32 -6.81 1.50
CA GLY A 76 -21.97 -8.20 1.16
C GLY A 76 -22.02 -8.51 -0.33
N THR A 77 -22.41 -7.58 -1.20
CA THR A 77 -22.33 -7.76 -2.65
C THR A 77 -20.89 -7.60 -3.14
N VAL A 78 -20.61 -7.97 -4.39
CA VAL A 78 -19.24 -8.01 -4.91
C VAL A 78 -19.16 -7.47 -6.33
N ASP A 79 -17.99 -6.97 -6.70
CA ASP A 79 -17.54 -6.82 -8.09
C ASP A 79 -16.38 -7.77 -8.35
N TYR A 80 -16.30 -8.31 -9.57
CA TYR A 80 -15.20 -9.14 -10.01
C TYR A 80 -14.36 -8.41 -11.05
N TYR A 81 -13.03 -8.59 -10.92
CA TYR A 81 -12.04 -8.10 -11.88
C TYR A 81 -11.26 -9.30 -12.39
N GLN A 82 -11.45 -9.61 -13.67
CA GLN A 82 -10.76 -10.69 -14.35
C GLN A 82 -9.60 -10.12 -15.13
N CYS A 83 -8.39 -10.53 -14.79
CA CYS A 83 -7.16 -10.09 -15.41
C CYS A 83 -6.79 -11.00 -16.59
N LYS A 84 -6.39 -10.44 -17.70
CA LYS A 84 -5.89 -11.19 -18.86
C LYS A 84 -4.64 -10.52 -19.40
N HIS A 85 -3.54 -11.25 -19.36
CA HIS A 85 -2.27 -10.80 -19.90
C HIS A 85 -1.95 -11.52 -21.20
N TYR A 86 -2.14 -10.83 -22.30
CA TYR A 86 -1.88 -11.32 -23.66
C TYR A 86 -1.08 -10.31 -24.47
N ASN A 87 -0.31 -10.79 -25.43
CA ASN A 87 0.49 -9.91 -26.33
C ASN A 87 -0.35 -9.22 -27.42
N THR A 88 -1.63 -9.50 -27.49
CA THR A 88 -2.57 -8.91 -28.47
C THR A 88 -3.91 -8.63 -27.78
N GLY A 89 -4.73 -7.78 -28.40
CA GLY A 89 -6.08 -7.52 -27.90
C GLY A 89 -6.89 -8.81 -27.66
N LEU A 90 -7.60 -8.87 -26.56
CA LEU A 90 -8.33 -10.05 -26.10
C LEU A 90 -9.46 -10.41 -27.09
N ALA A 91 -9.40 -11.59 -27.70
CA ALA A 91 -10.39 -12.08 -28.63
C ALA A 91 -11.52 -12.85 -27.93
N PRO A 92 -12.74 -12.96 -28.49
CA PRO A 92 -13.84 -13.74 -27.93
C PRO A 92 -13.45 -15.19 -27.59
N THR A 93 -12.69 -15.83 -28.44
CA THR A 93 -12.24 -17.22 -28.28
C THR A 93 -11.39 -17.45 -27.05
N ASN A 94 -10.68 -16.42 -26.61
CA ASN A 94 -9.85 -16.44 -25.40
C ASN A 94 -10.66 -16.13 -24.13
N TYR A 95 -11.90 -15.69 -24.30
CA TYR A 95 -12.71 -15.22 -23.18
C TYR A 95 -13.96 -16.07 -22.88
N TYR A 96 -14.44 -16.89 -23.84
CA TYR A 96 -15.62 -17.74 -23.61
C TYR A 96 -15.48 -18.63 -22.37
N LEU A 97 -14.29 -19.14 -22.10
CA LEU A 97 -14.08 -19.98 -20.92
C LEU A 97 -14.36 -19.22 -19.60
N GLU A 98 -13.92 -17.98 -19.48
CA GLU A 98 -14.15 -17.17 -18.27
C GLU A 98 -15.64 -16.81 -18.13
N LEU A 99 -16.31 -16.44 -19.21
CA LEU A 99 -17.77 -16.25 -19.20
C LEU A 99 -18.51 -17.55 -18.82
N GLY A 100 -18.03 -18.68 -19.34
CA GLY A 100 -18.56 -20.00 -19.01
C GLY A 100 -18.39 -20.34 -17.53
N LYS A 101 -17.21 -20.05 -16.95
CA LYS A 101 -16.95 -20.20 -15.51
C LYS A 101 -17.88 -19.31 -14.69
N LEU A 102 -18.03 -18.03 -15.05
CA LEU A 102 -18.94 -17.11 -14.36
C LEU A 102 -20.37 -17.68 -14.34
N CYS A 103 -20.92 -18.05 -15.49
CA CYS A 103 -22.27 -18.63 -15.56
C CYS A 103 -22.39 -19.93 -14.77
N TYR A 104 -21.42 -20.82 -14.86
CA TYR A 104 -21.46 -22.12 -14.21
C TYR A 104 -21.40 -22.02 -12.69
N TYR A 105 -20.42 -21.28 -12.16
CA TYR A 105 -20.23 -21.19 -10.71
C TYR A 105 -21.31 -20.36 -10.02
N THR A 106 -21.88 -19.34 -10.71
CA THR A 106 -23.07 -18.63 -10.21
C THR A 106 -24.33 -19.50 -10.25
N TYR A 107 -24.53 -20.31 -11.32
CA TYR A 107 -25.60 -21.33 -11.39
C TYR A 107 -25.52 -22.32 -10.24
N LYS A 108 -24.29 -22.79 -9.92
CA LYS A 108 -24.05 -23.71 -8.79
C LYS A 108 -24.15 -23.02 -7.42
N LYS A 109 -24.33 -21.72 -7.37
CA LYS A 109 -24.31 -20.91 -6.15
C LYS A 109 -23.02 -21.05 -5.36
N GLU A 110 -21.92 -21.38 -6.03
CA GLU A 110 -20.58 -21.49 -5.44
C GLU A 110 -19.89 -20.13 -5.33
N ILE A 111 -20.33 -19.16 -6.14
CA ILE A 111 -19.98 -17.76 -6.04
C ILE A 111 -21.24 -16.90 -6.21
N PRO A 112 -21.33 -15.73 -5.59
CA PRO A 112 -22.42 -14.79 -5.84
C PRO A 112 -22.37 -14.21 -7.26
N ILE A 113 -23.51 -13.79 -7.79
CA ILE A 113 -23.57 -12.97 -9.02
C ILE A 113 -23.00 -11.59 -8.65
N PRO A 114 -21.98 -11.07 -9.36
CA PRO A 114 -21.42 -9.76 -9.07
C PRO A 114 -22.36 -8.64 -9.51
N LYS A 115 -22.23 -7.45 -8.90
CA LYS A 115 -22.88 -6.23 -9.41
C LYS A 115 -22.31 -5.84 -10.76
N GLU A 116 -20.98 -5.86 -10.87
CA GLU A 116 -20.23 -5.60 -12.08
C GLU A 116 -19.11 -6.65 -12.25
N TYR A 117 -18.86 -7.04 -13.48
CA TYR A 117 -17.79 -7.95 -13.85
C TYR A 117 -16.86 -7.24 -14.85
N PHE A 118 -15.68 -6.87 -14.39
CA PHE A 118 -14.73 -6.10 -15.18
C PHE A 118 -13.67 -6.98 -15.83
N ILE A 119 -13.46 -6.75 -17.12
CA ILE A 119 -12.35 -7.32 -17.87
C ILE A 119 -11.21 -6.32 -17.87
N ILE A 120 -10.06 -6.71 -17.31
CA ILE A 120 -8.81 -5.95 -17.32
C ILE A 120 -7.83 -6.72 -18.19
N ALA A 121 -7.51 -6.19 -19.35
CA ALA A 121 -6.60 -6.85 -20.28
C ALA A 121 -5.38 -5.97 -20.59
N SER A 122 -4.16 -6.53 -20.56
CA SER A 122 -2.90 -5.79 -20.76
C SER A 122 -2.80 -5.10 -22.14
N ASN A 123 -3.49 -5.62 -23.15
CA ASN A 123 -3.60 -5.06 -24.48
C ASN A 123 -5.06 -4.76 -24.87
N ASP A 124 -5.88 -4.39 -23.89
CA ASP A 124 -7.31 -4.15 -24.04
C ASP A 124 -8.10 -5.35 -24.62
N VAL A 125 -9.39 -5.19 -24.80
CA VAL A 125 -10.21 -6.13 -25.55
C VAL A 125 -10.15 -5.79 -27.04
N GLY A 126 -10.06 -6.80 -27.89
CA GLY A 126 -10.17 -6.62 -29.34
C GLY A 126 -11.56 -6.16 -29.75
N SER A 127 -11.67 -5.46 -30.89
CA SER A 127 -12.94 -4.90 -31.39
C SER A 127 -14.07 -5.94 -31.46
N SER A 128 -13.77 -7.15 -31.89
CA SER A 128 -14.78 -8.23 -31.98
C SER A 128 -15.35 -8.68 -30.62
N LEU A 129 -14.56 -8.63 -29.53
CA LEU A 129 -15.07 -8.90 -28.19
C LEU A 129 -15.81 -7.69 -27.64
N GLN A 130 -15.33 -6.48 -27.89
CA GLN A 130 -16.01 -5.25 -27.50
C GLN A 130 -17.39 -5.15 -28.15
N ASP A 131 -17.52 -5.45 -29.46
CA ASP A 131 -18.82 -5.47 -30.16
C ASP A 131 -19.81 -6.43 -29.53
N LEU A 132 -19.34 -7.59 -29.01
CA LEU A 132 -20.19 -8.54 -28.30
C LEU A 132 -20.59 -8.03 -26.90
N ILE A 133 -19.67 -7.40 -26.19
CA ILE A 133 -19.96 -6.84 -24.84
C ILE A 133 -20.96 -5.70 -24.96
N ASP A 134 -20.83 -4.85 -25.97
CA ASP A 134 -21.77 -3.74 -26.22
C ASP A 134 -23.18 -4.23 -26.63
N LYS A 135 -23.29 -5.50 -27.05
CA LYS A 135 -24.56 -6.16 -27.41
C LYS A 135 -24.75 -7.45 -26.61
N PRO A 136 -25.23 -7.37 -25.37
CA PRO A 136 -25.36 -8.52 -24.46
C PRO A 136 -26.12 -9.73 -25.03
N SER A 137 -27.12 -9.51 -25.90
CA SER A 137 -27.83 -10.57 -26.63
C SER A 137 -26.93 -11.34 -27.60
N ASP A 138 -26.00 -10.64 -28.25
CA ASP A 138 -25.07 -11.23 -29.20
C ASP A 138 -23.99 -11.99 -28.45
N LEU A 139 -23.52 -11.45 -27.31
CA LEU A 139 -22.58 -12.13 -26.41
C LEU A 139 -23.16 -13.44 -25.90
N LEU A 140 -24.40 -13.43 -25.42
CA LEU A 140 -25.15 -14.62 -24.99
C LEU A 140 -25.25 -15.66 -26.12
N THR A 141 -25.68 -15.25 -27.31
CA THR A 141 -25.84 -16.12 -28.47
C THR A 141 -24.50 -16.73 -28.88
N SER A 142 -23.47 -15.93 -28.89
CA SER A 142 -22.08 -16.32 -29.21
C SER A 142 -21.51 -17.30 -28.18
N LEU A 143 -21.72 -17.08 -26.89
CA LEU A 143 -21.31 -17.99 -25.83
C LEU A 143 -21.98 -19.36 -25.98
N ILE A 144 -23.29 -19.41 -26.17
CA ILE A 144 -24.04 -20.67 -26.33
C ILE A 144 -23.53 -21.42 -27.56
N LYS A 145 -23.38 -20.76 -28.71
CA LYS A 145 -22.89 -21.35 -29.96
C LYS A 145 -21.49 -21.98 -29.80
N ASN A 146 -20.62 -21.38 -29.00
CA ASN A 146 -19.25 -21.80 -28.83
C ASN A 146 -19.01 -22.65 -27.56
N TRP A 147 -20.08 -23.00 -26.83
CA TRP A 147 -19.99 -23.69 -25.53
C TRP A 147 -19.23 -25.01 -25.59
N ASP A 148 -19.58 -25.88 -26.52
CA ASP A 148 -18.95 -27.20 -26.62
C ASP A 148 -17.45 -27.13 -26.90
N THR A 149 -17.01 -26.12 -27.64
CA THR A 149 -15.61 -25.93 -28.01
C THR A 149 -14.76 -25.34 -26.88
N TYR A 150 -15.30 -24.35 -26.18
CA TYR A 150 -14.50 -23.55 -25.24
C TYR A 150 -14.83 -23.76 -23.77
N CYS A 151 -16.02 -24.27 -23.44
CA CYS A 151 -16.50 -24.33 -22.06
C CYS A 151 -16.70 -25.76 -21.54
N LYS A 152 -17.40 -26.59 -22.31
CA LYS A 152 -17.91 -27.89 -21.88
C LYS A 152 -16.89 -28.76 -21.13
N THR A 153 -15.67 -28.89 -21.63
CA THR A 153 -14.62 -29.77 -21.06
C THR A 153 -13.55 -28.98 -20.30
N LYS A 154 -13.63 -27.63 -20.25
CA LYS A 154 -12.53 -26.78 -19.74
C LYS A 154 -12.90 -26.07 -18.43
N ILE A 155 -14.17 -25.93 -18.09
CA ILE A 155 -14.61 -25.26 -16.85
C ILE A 155 -14.17 -26.02 -15.62
N THR A 156 -14.25 -27.35 -15.63
CA THR A 156 -13.78 -28.19 -14.54
C THR A 156 -12.78 -29.23 -15.05
N LYS A 157 -11.82 -29.63 -14.19
CA LYS A 157 -10.82 -30.64 -14.54
C LYS A 157 -11.36 -32.08 -14.44
N THR A 158 -12.50 -32.27 -13.77
CA THR A 158 -12.96 -33.61 -13.36
C THR A 158 -14.23 -34.07 -14.06
N LYS A 159 -15.01 -33.19 -14.66
CA LYS A 159 -16.27 -33.54 -15.33
C LYS A 159 -16.60 -32.56 -16.43
N GLU A 160 -17.33 -33.02 -17.43
CA GLU A 160 -17.94 -32.15 -18.45
C GLU A 160 -19.07 -31.31 -17.87
N VAL A 161 -19.27 -30.14 -18.45
CA VAL A 161 -20.33 -29.19 -18.15
C VAL A 161 -21.16 -28.96 -19.42
N PRO A 162 -22.08 -29.90 -19.78
CA PRO A 162 -22.95 -29.72 -20.93
C PRO A 162 -24.01 -28.67 -20.63
N LEU A 163 -24.59 -28.08 -21.70
CA LEU A 163 -25.77 -27.21 -21.61
C LEU A 163 -27.01 -28.06 -21.51
N ASP A 164 -27.28 -28.63 -20.33
CA ASP A 164 -28.60 -29.21 -20.09
C ASP A 164 -29.69 -28.12 -20.05
N LYS A 165 -30.97 -28.53 -20.08
CA LYS A 165 -32.10 -27.59 -20.17
C LYS A 165 -32.07 -26.56 -19.02
N SER A 166 -31.85 -26.99 -17.79
CA SER A 166 -31.91 -26.11 -16.62
C SER A 166 -30.75 -25.09 -16.60
N PHE A 167 -29.56 -25.51 -16.98
CA PHE A 167 -28.43 -24.62 -17.07
C PHE A 167 -28.51 -23.66 -18.28
N LEU A 168 -28.99 -24.15 -19.42
CA LEU A 168 -29.25 -23.30 -20.59
C LEU A 168 -30.30 -22.22 -20.27
N ASP A 169 -31.38 -22.59 -19.59
CA ASP A 169 -32.44 -21.63 -19.17
C ASP A 169 -31.85 -20.59 -18.20
N TYR A 170 -30.97 -21.00 -17.28
CA TYR A 170 -30.23 -20.09 -16.42
C TYR A 170 -29.36 -19.11 -17.22
N ILE A 171 -28.53 -19.58 -18.16
CA ILE A 171 -27.66 -18.74 -18.99
C ILE A 171 -28.51 -17.73 -19.78
N LYS A 172 -29.65 -18.14 -20.31
CA LYS A 172 -30.57 -17.24 -21.03
C LYS A 172 -31.21 -16.18 -20.15
N SER A 173 -31.34 -16.44 -18.85
CA SER A 173 -31.83 -15.47 -17.88
C SER A 173 -30.74 -14.63 -17.22
N PHE A 174 -29.45 -14.95 -17.46
CA PHE A 174 -28.32 -14.24 -16.87
C PHE A 174 -28.18 -12.85 -17.50
N ASP A 175 -27.99 -11.85 -16.67
CA ASP A 175 -27.81 -10.46 -17.12
C ASP A 175 -26.37 -10.21 -17.56
N PHE A 176 -26.12 -10.28 -18.86
CA PHE A 176 -24.80 -9.99 -19.44
C PHE A 176 -24.47 -8.50 -19.50
N THR A 177 -25.37 -7.59 -19.13
CA THR A 177 -25.08 -6.15 -19.05
C THR A 177 -24.10 -5.79 -17.94
N ILE A 178 -23.89 -6.70 -16.98
CA ILE A 178 -22.90 -6.54 -15.91
C ILE A 178 -21.47 -6.67 -16.40
N ILE A 179 -21.25 -7.22 -17.61
CA ILE A 179 -19.91 -7.38 -18.20
C ILE A 179 -19.41 -6.02 -18.70
N LYS A 180 -18.28 -5.57 -18.19
CA LYS A 180 -17.67 -4.28 -18.52
C LYS A 180 -16.21 -4.47 -18.89
N THR A 181 -15.69 -3.55 -19.66
CA THR A 181 -14.25 -3.43 -19.92
C THR A 181 -13.68 -2.21 -19.21
N TYR A 182 -12.42 -2.28 -18.83
CA TYR A 182 -11.70 -1.14 -18.30
C TYR A 182 -10.45 -0.92 -19.13
N PRO A 183 -10.36 0.17 -19.91
CA PRO A 183 -9.22 0.40 -20.80
C PRO A 183 -7.91 0.46 -20.01
N ILE A 184 -6.89 -0.25 -20.49
CA ILE A 184 -5.60 -0.33 -19.79
C ILE A 184 -4.93 1.05 -19.66
N ALA A 185 -5.09 1.92 -20.66
CA ALA A 185 -4.58 3.29 -20.59
C ALA A 185 -5.19 4.06 -19.41
N GLN A 186 -6.50 3.91 -19.16
CA GLN A 186 -7.17 4.54 -18.03
C GLN A 186 -6.71 3.93 -16.69
N VAL A 187 -6.53 2.61 -16.63
CA VAL A 187 -5.97 1.96 -15.45
C VAL A 187 -4.60 2.52 -15.12
N ILE A 188 -3.73 2.67 -16.13
CA ILE A 188 -2.38 3.23 -15.97
C ILE A 188 -2.45 4.68 -15.49
N ASP A 189 -3.27 5.52 -16.12
CA ASP A 189 -3.40 6.94 -15.74
C ASP A 189 -3.83 7.09 -14.28
N GLU A 190 -4.87 6.36 -13.87
CA GLU A 190 -5.33 6.35 -12.48
C GLU A 190 -4.27 5.76 -11.53
N TYR A 191 -3.56 4.71 -11.94
CA TYR A 191 -2.53 4.06 -11.14
C TYR A 191 -1.31 4.95 -10.89
N LEU A 192 -0.89 5.75 -11.90
CA LEU A 192 0.24 6.67 -11.79
C LEU A 192 0.05 7.74 -10.71
N ASP A 193 -1.18 8.07 -10.36
CA ASP A 193 -1.49 9.00 -9.26
C ASP A 193 -1.43 8.33 -7.87
N THR A 194 -1.22 7.02 -7.82
CA THR A 194 -1.09 6.27 -6.57
C THR A 194 0.37 6.17 -6.12
N ILE A 195 0.55 5.84 -4.83
CA ILE A 195 1.87 5.51 -4.29
C ILE A 195 2.50 4.32 -5.02
N TYR A 196 1.69 3.33 -5.38
CA TYR A 196 2.12 2.13 -6.10
C TYR A 196 2.66 2.46 -7.50
N GLY A 197 1.95 3.34 -8.23
CA GLY A 197 2.37 3.80 -9.55
C GLY A 197 3.67 4.60 -9.51
N ASN A 198 3.81 5.45 -8.50
CA ASN A 198 5.05 6.20 -8.29
C ASN A 198 6.26 5.28 -8.08
N ILE A 199 6.10 4.21 -7.34
CA ILE A 199 7.18 3.28 -7.03
C ILE A 199 7.45 2.34 -8.21
N ARG A 200 6.43 1.65 -8.72
CA ARG A 200 6.59 0.64 -9.78
C ARG A 200 6.99 1.23 -11.13
N PHE A 201 6.48 2.41 -11.47
CA PHE A 201 6.70 3.02 -12.78
C PHE A 201 7.73 4.17 -12.79
N GLY A 202 8.30 4.49 -11.61
CA GLY A 202 9.28 5.59 -11.50
C GLY A 202 8.63 6.95 -11.76
N GLY A 203 7.33 7.05 -11.52
CA GLY A 203 6.55 8.26 -11.72
C GLY A 203 6.77 9.29 -10.61
N ARG A 204 6.08 10.41 -10.73
CA ARG A 204 6.10 11.60 -9.88
C ARG A 204 6.52 11.33 -8.43
N ARG A 205 7.24 12.28 -7.80
CA ARG A 205 7.68 12.19 -6.39
C ARG A 205 6.56 11.62 -5.52
N LEU A 206 6.89 10.60 -4.74
CA LEU A 206 6.00 10.04 -3.71
C LEU A 206 5.33 11.19 -2.94
N SER A 207 4.02 11.24 -2.97
CA SER A 207 3.28 11.99 -1.97
C SER A 207 3.51 11.29 -0.64
N LEU A 208 4.47 11.80 0.13
CA LEU A 208 4.66 11.34 1.49
C LEU A 208 3.35 11.50 2.26
N PRO A 209 3.06 10.64 3.21
CA PRO A 209 1.91 10.83 4.07
C PRO A 209 2.01 12.20 4.74
N THR A 210 0.88 12.88 4.90
CA THR A 210 0.83 14.13 5.67
C THR A 210 1.45 13.88 7.04
N THR A 211 2.43 14.72 7.40
CA THR A 211 3.11 14.60 8.68
C THR A 211 2.08 14.65 9.81
N LEU A 212 2.13 13.67 10.69
CA LEU A 212 1.32 13.66 11.89
C LEU A 212 1.65 14.88 12.74
N THR A 213 0.64 15.49 13.32
CA THR A 213 0.82 16.62 14.24
C THR A 213 0.70 16.14 15.68
N PRO A 214 1.51 16.69 16.61
CA PRO A 214 1.34 16.42 18.02
C PRO A 214 -0.08 16.75 18.48
N THR A 215 -0.66 15.88 19.28
CA THR A 215 -1.93 16.11 19.98
C THR A 215 -1.74 17.13 21.12
N ASP A 216 -2.82 17.77 21.59
CA ASP A 216 -2.74 18.68 22.74
C ASP A 216 -2.33 17.95 24.02
N THR A 217 -2.69 16.67 24.13
CA THR A 217 -2.27 15.78 25.21
C THR A 217 -1.06 14.95 24.78
N VAL A 218 -0.21 14.60 25.75
CA VAL A 218 0.93 13.69 25.52
C VAL A 218 0.41 12.26 25.49
N GLU A 219 0.71 11.55 24.41
CA GLU A 219 0.37 10.14 24.28
C GLU A 219 1.34 9.25 25.08
N SER A 220 0.93 8.01 25.38
CA SER A 220 1.74 7.07 26.17
C SER A 220 3.10 6.78 25.54
N GLU A 221 3.15 6.72 24.22
CA GLU A 221 4.35 6.47 23.43
C GLU A 221 5.35 7.64 23.44
N GLU A 222 4.90 8.84 23.78
CA GLU A 222 5.75 10.02 23.95
C GLU A 222 6.41 10.08 25.34
N MET A 223 5.81 9.45 26.34
CA MET A 223 6.22 9.62 27.73
C MET A 223 7.71 9.38 27.99
N PRO A 224 8.38 8.33 27.46
CA PRO A 224 9.77 8.09 27.77
C PRO A 224 10.68 9.23 27.31
N TYR A 225 10.59 9.66 26.05
CA TYR A 225 11.46 10.75 25.57
C TYR A 225 11.07 12.11 26.16
N ILE A 226 9.79 12.35 26.45
CA ILE A 226 9.34 13.58 27.13
C ILE A 226 9.95 13.64 28.53
N SER A 227 9.95 12.55 29.29
CA SER A 227 10.58 12.48 30.61
C SER A 227 12.08 12.78 30.52
N ALA A 228 12.78 12.18 29.54
CA ALA A 228 14.20 12.44 29.32
C ALA A 228 14.49 13.90 28.93
N LEU A 229 13.60 14.55 28.14
CA LEU A 229 13.70 15.98 27.84
C LEU A 229 13.54 16.83 29.11
N LEU A 230 12.55 16.53 29.97
CA LEU A 230 12.33 17.25 31.20
C LEU A 230 13.52 17.08 32.19
N GLU A 231 14.12 15.88 32.25
CA GLU A 231 15.36 15.63 33.00
C GLU A 231 16.49 16.51 32.47
N ALA A 232 16.72 16.56 31.17
CA ALA A 232 17.77 17.38 30.55
C ALA A 232 17.57 18.89 30.81
N TYR A 233 16.32 19.37 30.82
CA TYR A 233 16.02 20.77 31.17
C TYR A 233 16.18 21.03 32.66
N SER A 234 15.84 20.05 33.51
CA SER A 234 16.04 20.14 34.95
C SER A 234 17.52 20.26 35.31
N ASP A 235 18.35 19.45 34.64
CA ASP A 235 19.81 19.44 34.83
C ASP A 235 20.44 20.77 34.41
N GLU A 236 20.10 21.29 33.22
CA GLU A 236 20.62 22.61 32.75
C GLU A 236 20.22 23.77 33.64
N LEU A 237 18.99 23.76 34.15
CA LEU A 237 18.46 24.85 34.96
C LEU A 237 18.75 24.67 36.45
N ASN A 238 19.30 23.53 36.85
CA ASN A 238 19.53 23.14 38.26
C ASN A 238 18.25 23.27 39.11
N ILE A 239 17.11 22.86 38.55
CA ILE A 239 15.80 22.89 39.21
C ILE A 239 15.00 21.67 38.79
N LYS A 240 14.08 21.22 39.63
CA LYS A 240 13.23 20.09 39.33
C LYS A 240 12.05 20.49 38.43
N ILE A 241 11.97 19.91 37.22
CA ILE A 241 10.88 20.09 36.26
C ILE A 241 10.26 18.72 35.96
N ASP A 242 9.16 18.40 36.62
CA ASP A 242 8.50 17.08 36.53
C ASP A 242 7.38 17.04 35.48
N THR A 243 6.91 18.19 34.99
CA THR A 243 5.75 18.28 34.09
C THR A 243 5.96 19.30 32.99
N ILE A 244 5.30 19.10 31.86
CA ILE A 244 5.27 20.10 30.77
C ILE A 244 4.69 21.44 31.28
N LYS A 245 3.70 21.39 32.17
CA LYS A 245 3.11 22.60 32.73
C LYS A 245 4.09 23.43 33.57
N SER A 246 4.96 22.79 34.33
CA SER A 246 6.03 23.51 35.05
C SER A 246 7.08 24.09 34.14
N LEU A 247 7.28 23.50 32.94
CA LEU A 247 8.18 24.02 31.92
C LEU A 247 7.67 25.30 31.23
N GLU A 248 6.36 25.57 31.23
CA GLU A 248 5.77 26.76 30.61
C GLU A 248 6.37 28.09 31.14
N ALA A 249 6.80 28.11 32.40
CA ALA A 249 7.51 29.23 32.98
C ALA A 249 8.86 29.55 32.30
N TYR A 250 9.43 28.58 31.56
CA TYR A 250 10.72 28.65 30.88
C TYR A 250 10.52 28.63 29.36
N SER A 251 10.05 29.75 28.81
CA SER A 251 9.55 29.89 27.44
C SER A 251 10.48 29.32 26.34
N SER A 252 11.81 29.44 26.47
CA SER A 252 12.79 28.90 25.50
C SER A 252 12.78 27.37 25.47
N TYR A 253 12.76 26.72 26.63
CA TYR A 253 12.73 25.27 26.76
C TYR A 253 11.37 24.69 26.39
N PHE A 254 10.28 25.37 26.75
CA PHE A 254 8.94 24.99 26.31
C PHE A 254 8.79 25.04 24.78
N LYS A 255 9.33 26.09 24.13
CA LYS A 255 9.39 26.15 22.66
C LYS A 255 10.27 25.05 22.07
N HIS A 256 11.37 24.73 22.73
CA HIS A 256 12.26 23.64 22.33
C HIS A 256 11.52 22.30 22.41
N LEU A 257 10.89 21.96 23.52
CA LEU A 257 10.10 20.73 23.70
C LEU A 257 9.06 20.59 22.58
N ASN A 258 8.30 21.65 22.30
CA ASN A 258 7.28 21.60 21.25
C ASN A 258 7.86 21.36 19.84
N ARG A 259 9.10 21.82 19.56
CA ARG A 259 9.79 21.45 18.31
C ARG A 259 10.20 19.98 18.32
N GLN A 260 10.71 19.47 19.44
CA GLN A 260 11.09 18.07 19.55
C GLN A 260 9.89 17.12 19.40
N ARG A 261 8.72 17.49 19.90
CA ARG A 261 7.48 16.75 19.65
C ARG A 261 7.15 16.70 18.15
N LYS A 262 7.28 17.81 17.42
CA LYS A 262 7.08 17.82 15.96
C LYS A 262 8.08 16.93 15.24
N ASP A 263 9.36 16.97 15.62
CA ASP A 263 10.39 16.14 15.04
C ASP A 263 10.10 14.63 15.30
N TYR A 264 9.68 14.27 16.51
CA TYR A 264 9.24 12.89 16.83
C TYR A 264 8.08 12.44 15.94
N TYR A 265 7.03 13.26 15.79
CA TYR A 265 5.88 12.93 14.94
C TYR A 265 6.23 12.85 13.45
N SER A 266 7.23 13.60 13.02
CA SER A 266 7.77 13.49 11.65
C SER A 266 8.39 12.10 11.42
N ALA A 267 9.24 11.64 12.32
CA ALA A 267 9.82 10.30 12.28
C ALA A 267 8.76 9.20 12.43
N GLU A 268 7.78 9.38 13.30
CA GLU A 268 6.67 8.45 13.49
C GLU A 268 5.81 8.30 12.24
N THR A 269 5.63 9.38 11.49
CA THR A 269 4.94 9.34 10.19
C THR A 269 5.66 8.39 9.23
N ILE A 270 6.99 8.49 9.13
CA ILE A 270 7.79 7.61 8.27
C ILE A 270 7.77 6.17 8.80
N ARG A 271 7.89 5.96 10.10
CA ARG A 271 7.81 4.62 10.71
C ARG A 271 6.51 3.91 10.37
N ARG A 272 5.38 4.61 10.50
CA ARG A 272 4.05 4.07 10.14
C ARG A 272 3.95 3.82 8.63
N PHE A 273 4.45 4.74 7.82
CA PHE A 273 4.47 4.56 6.38
C PHE A 273 5.23 3.29 5.98
N VAL A 274 6.43 3.07 6.52
CA VAL A 274 7.23 1.86 6.26
C VAL A 274 6.46 0.61 6.65
N ARG A 275 5.97 0.55 7.90
CA ARG A 275 5.20 -0.60 8.41
C ARG A 275 3.97 -0.93 7.56
N ASP A 276 3.23 0.09 7.15
CA ASP A 276 1.91 -0.06 6.53
C ASP A 276 1.97 -0.15 5.00
N THR A 277 3.13 0.10 4.40
CA THR A 277 3.23 0.29 2.94
C THR A 277 4.33 -0.54 2.28
N LEU A 278 5.51 -0.66 2.91
CA LEU A 278 6.64 -1.36 2.32
C LEU A 278 6.63 -2.86 2.62
N THR A 279 7.14 -3.66 1.67
CA THR A 279 7.34 -5.10 1.85
C THR A 279 8.37 -5.38 2.93
N ASP A 280 9.45 -4.59 2.93
CA ASP A 280 10.51 -4.65 3.94
C ASP A 280 10.24 -3.63 5.06
N SER A 281 9.69 -4.11 6.16
CA SER A 281 9.43 -3.30 7.35
C SER A 281 10.69 -2.94 8.12
N GLN A 282 11.85 -3.55 7.83
CA GLN A 282 13.12 -3.30 8.54
C GLN A 282 13.82 -2.03 8.06
N GLN A 283 13.39 -1.41 6.96
CA GLN A 283 14.01 -0.18 6.41
C GLN A 283 14.06 0.97 7.42
N PHE A 284 13.10 1.06 8.33
CA PHE A 284 13.14 2.05 9.39
C PHE A 284 14.19 1.72 10.48
N ASP A 285 14.41 0.44 10.76
CA ASP A 285 15.46 0.03 11.70
C ASP A 285 16.86 0.27 11.13
N VAL A 286 17.06 0.12 9.83
CA VAL A 286 18.29 0.53 9.13
C VAL A 286 18.52 2.03 9.31
N LEU A 287 17.50 2.87 9.15
CA LEU A 287 17.61 4.32 9.40
C LEU A 287 17.98 4.63 10.86
N LYS A 288 17.34 3.97 11.83
CA LYS A 288 17.68 4.16 13.26
C LYS A 288 19.14 3.81 13.56
N GLU A 289 19.62 2.73 12.98
CA GLU A 289 21.02 2.29 13.17
C GLU A 289 22.03 3.26 12.56
N GLU A 290 21.77 3.80 11.37
CA GLU A 290 22.63 4.81 10.75
C GLU A 290 22.71 6.08 11.60
N ILE A 291 21.57 6.55 12.12
CA ILE A 291 21.53 7.73 12.97
C ILE A 291 22.25 7.45 14.29
N TYR A 292 21.99 6.31 14.94
CA TYR A 292 22.68 5.92 16.16
C TYR A 292 24.21 5.92 15.97
N ASN A 293 24.70 5.23 14.94
CA ASN A 293 26.13 5.16 14.62
C ASN A 293 26.71 6.54 14.27
N GLY A 294 25.92 7.44 13.71
CA GLY A 294 26.36 8.79 13.34
C GLY A 294 26.43 9.76 14.50
N ILE A 295 25.78 9.47 15.63
CA ILE A 295 25.71 10.37 16.79
C ILE A 295 26.42 9.83 18.03
N ILE A 296 26.68 8.51 18.13
CA ILE A 296 27.14 7.90 19.37
C ILE A 296 28.47 8.49 19.89
N ASP A 297 29.43 8.75 19.00
CA ASP A 297 30.71 9.37 19.40
C ASP A 297 30.50 10.80 19.93
N THR A 298 29.49 11.53 19.47
CA THR A 298 29.09 12.83 20.00
C THR A 298 28.38 12.68 21.34
N HIS A 299 27.49 11.71 21.45
CA HIS A 299 26.73 11.43 22.65
C HIS A 299 27.61 11.08 23.87
N GLU A 300 28.69 10.31 23.63
CA GLU A 300 29.60 9.84 24.68
C GLU A 300 30.61 10.90 25.15
N GLN A 301 30.62 12.09 24.53
CA GLN A 301 31.47 13.18 25.02
C GLN A 301 31.00 13.73 26.37
N GLU A 302 31.91 14.36 27.10
CA GLU A 302 31.59 15.06 28.34
C GLU A 302 30.88 16.40 28.05
N TYR A 303 29.79 16.64 28.72
CA TYR A 303 28.99 17.87 28.63
C TYR A 303 28.70 18.42 30.02
N ASP A 304 28.64 19.75 30.12
CA ASP A 304 28.29 20.43 31.37
C ASP A 304 26.84 20.14 31.82
N SER A 305 25.97 19.72 30.89
CA SER A 305 24.59 19.33 31.19
C SER A 305 23.99 18.38 30.14
N GLY A 306 22.96 17.65 30.54
CA GLY A 306 22.19 16.78 29.63
C GLY A 306 21.50 17.56 28.51
N TYR A 307 21.12 18.81 28.76
CA TYR A 307 20.59 19.68 27.70
C TYR A 307 21.61 20.00 26.61
N LYS A 308 22.86 20.27 26.99
CA LYS A 308 23.91 20.50 26.01
C LYS A 308 24.23 19.27 25.19
N ARG A 309 24.28 18.07 25.83
CA ARG A 309 24.40 16.79 25.11
C ARG A 309 23.25 16.60 24.14
N LEU A 310 21.99 16.75 24.58
CA LEU A 310 20.81 16.67 23.73
C LEU A 310 20.93 17.58 22.48
N VAL A 311 21.31 18.85 22.67
CA VAL A 311 21.42 19.81 21.56
C VAL A 311 22.47 19.38 20.55
N GLU A 312 23.64 18.89 21.01
CA GLU A 312 24.73 18.45 20.13
C GLU A 312 24.35 17.14 19.40
N ASP A 313 23.69 16.18 20.07
CA ASP A 313 23.15 14.98 19.45
C ASP A 313 22.18 15.33 18.31
N LEU A 314 21.25 16.24 18.55
CA LEU A 314 20.27 16.67 17.53
C LEU A 314 20.92 17.42 16.37
N LYS A 315 21.98 18.20 16.61
CA LYS A 315 22.75 18.85 15.54
C LYS A 315 23.49 17.81 14.71
N GLN A 316 24.13 16.85 15.36
CA GLN A 316 24.86 15.79 14.69
C GLN A 316 23.92 14.89 13.89
N ALA A 317 22.78 14.51 14.44
CA ALA A 317 21.76 13.74 13.76
C ALA A 317 21.28 14.43 12.47
N ALA A 318 21.08 15.76 12.51
CA ALA A 318 20.61 16.53 11.35
C ALA A 318 21.57 16.45 10.15
N VAL A 319 22.88 16.23 10.38
CA VAL A 319 23.91 16.16 9.34
C VAL A 319 24.41 14.74 9.08
N THR A 320 23.94 13.75 9.83
CA THR A 320 24.31 12.35 9.66
C THR A 320 23.88 11.86 8.28
N ASN A 321 24.79 11.16 7.60
CA ASN A 321 24.51 10.53 6.32
C ASN A 321 23.68 9.27 6.54
N THR A 322 22.50 9.21 5.93
CA THR A 322 21.55 8.11 6.03
C THR A 322 21.31 7.41 4.68
N SER A 323 22.29 7.50 3.77
CA SER A 323 22.17 7.01 2.40
C SER A 323 22.12 5.49 2.24
N LYS A 324 22.48 4.69 3.27
CA LYS A 324 22.28 3.24 3.27
C LYS A 324 20.81 2.88 3.41
N SER A 325 20.04 3.71 4.10
CA SER A 325 18.59 3.55 4.15
C SER A 325 17.96 3.88 2.80
N MET A 326 17.13 2.97 2.26
CA MET A 326 16.38 3.21 1.04
C MET A 326 15.34 4.34 1.21
N LEU A 327 14.97 4.65 2.44
CA LEU A 327 14.08 5.77 2.77
C LEU A 327 14.71 7.12 2.37
N ASP A 328 16.01 7.25 2.51
CA ASP A 328 16.75 8.45 2.10
C ASP A 328 17.21 8.33 0.64
N SER A 329 17.93 7.25 0.30
CA SER A 329 18.59 7.12 -0.99
C SER A 329 17.63 6.96 -2.18
N LYS A 330 16.49 6.31 -2.00
CA LYS A 330 15.51 6.07 -3.07
C LYS A 330 14.23 6.89 -2.91
N LEU A 331 13.69 6.97 -1.72
CA LEU A 331 12.42 7.67 -1.48
C LEU A 331 12.60 9.15 -1.18
N HIS A 332 13.82 9.59 -0.81
CA HIS A 332 14.13 10.98 -0.45
C HIS A 332 13.15 11.56 0.59
N CYS A 333 12.73 10.72 1.55
CA CYS A 333 11.74 11.10 2.54
C CYS A 333 12.34 11.43 3.93
N ILE A 334 13.67 11.48 4.04
CA ILE A 334 14.38 11.73 5.29
C ILE A 334 14.99 13.13 5.26
N GLY A 335 14.42 14.02 6.04
CA GLY A 335 14.94 15.37 6.30
C GLY A 335 15.52 15.51 7.71
N ASN A 336 15.79 16.76 8.10
CA ASN A 336 16.36 17.06 9.40
C ASN A 336 15.41 16.72 10.56
N SER A 337 14.10 16.91 10.37
CA SER A 337 13.10 16.61 11.40
C SER A 337 12.99 15.12 11.67
N GLU A 338 12.98 14.31 10.60
CA GLU A 338 12.94 12.85 10.72
C GLU A 338 14.18 12.32 11.44
N ARG A 339 15.38 12.79 11.08
CA ARG A 339 16.64 12.40 11.75
C ARG A 339 16.63 12.74 13.23
N LYS A 340 16.22 13.97 13.60
CA LYS A 340 16.10 14.39 15.00
C LYS A 340 15.03 13.60 15.75
N GLY A 341 13.88 13.33 15.10
CA GLY A 341 12.82 12.54 15.67
C GLY A 341 13.24 11.10 16.00
N VAL A 342 14.12 10.53 15.18
CA VAL A 342 14.71 9.21 15.46
C VAL A 342 15.55 9.21 16.74
N CYS A 343 16.24 10.31 17.11
CA CYS A 343 16.95 10.38 18.39
C CYS A 343 16.01 10.17 19.57
N HIS A 344 14.78 10.73 19.52
CA HIS A 344 13.78 10.53 20.57
C HIS A 344 13.26 9.07 20.60
N MET A 345 13.18 8.42 19.44
CA MET A 345 12.85 6.99 19.39
C MET A 345 13.96 6.12 19.95
N LEU A 346 15.23 6.50 19.74
CA LEU A 346 16.38 5.81 20.34
C LEU A 346 16.37 5.95 21.87
N VAL A 347 15.88 7.07 22.42
CA VAL A 347 15.64 7.21 23.85
C VAL A 347 14.52 6.29 24.34
N ASN A 348 13.40 6.21 23.59
CA ASN A 348 12.32 5.28 23.90
C ASN A 348 12.79 3.82 23.86
N ASP A 349 13.75 3.49 23.02
CA ASP A 349 14.38 2.17 22.92
C ASP A 349 15.51 1.95 23.97
N ASN A 350 15.75 2.90 24.87
CA ASN A 350 16.81 2.92 25.89
C ASN A 350 18.23 2.82 25.28
N LYS A 351 18.43 3.28 24.05
CA LYS A 351 19.75 3.33 23.39
C LYS A 351 20.48 4.64 23.64
N LEU A 352 19.79 5.70 23.99
CA LEU A 352 20.33 7.03 24.33
C LEU A 352 19.77 7.51 25.64
N ARG A 353 20.60 8.28 26.38
CA ARG A 353 20.21 8.95 27.60
C ARG A 353 20.97 10.28 27.75
N TRP A 354 20.29 11.39 27.89
CA TRP A 354 20.95 12.69 27.94
C TRP A 354 21.53 13.05 29.28
N VAL A 355 20.95 12.61 30.38
CA VAL A 355 21.50 12.80 31.73
C VAL A 355 22.15 11.51 32.20
N ASN A 356 23.40 11.59 32.71
CA ASN A 356 24.09 10.43 33.26
C ASN A 356 23.38 9.95 34.54
N GLU A 357 23.36 8.65 34.79
CA GLU A 357 23.05 8.12 36.11
C GLU A 357 24.19 8.53 37.08
N GLU A 358 23.81 9.09 38.25
CA GLU A 358 24.71 9.30 39.37
C GLU A 358 25.24 7.97 39.93
#